data_13cc8551c88a306eefd40d45d40358e0
#
_entry.id   13cc8551c88a306eefd40d45d40358e0
#
_cell.length_a   1.000
_cell.length_b   1.000
_cell.length_c   1.000
_cell.angle_alpha   90.00
_cell.angle_beta   90.00
_cell.angle_gamma   90.00
#
_symmetry.space_group_name_H-M   'P 1'
#
loop_
_entity.id
_entity.type
_entity.pdbx_description
1 polymer ?
#
loop_
_entity_poly.entity_id
_entity_poly.type
_entity_poly.pdbx_seq_one_letter_code
_entity_poly.pdbx_strand_id
1 'polypeptide(L)'
;MKILVVDDEDLLVKGIRFNLQNDGYEIITGSNGVEAVAKAQENSPDLIILDVMMPEMDGMTACARIREFSNVPIILLTAKTDDMDKLMGFEHGADDYVTKPFNILELKARVRALLRRAGTQTEEKVPTLTIGTITLDLNARNAYRNGVIADLTAKEFDVIEFLMRNPNRVYSREALLDTIWAYEYRSDIRTVDVHIRRLREKLEENPADPQYIMTKWGVGYYFRK
;
A
#
# COMPACT_ATOMS: atom_id res chain seq x y z
N MET A 1 -0.85 -17.70 -1.34
CA MET A 1 0.53 -17.14 -1.41
C MET A 1 1.32 -17.59 -0.21
N LYS A 2 2.60 -17.98 -0.42
CA LYS A 2 3.51 -18.48 0.61
C LYS A 2 4.50 -17.40 1.02
N ILE A 3 4.69 -17.18 2.31
CA ILE A 3 5.67 -16.22 2.82
C ILE A 3 6.65 -16.98 3.71
N LEU A 4 7.94 -16.81 3.44
CA LEU A 4 9.00 -17.33 4.30
C LEU A 4 9.38 -16.23 5.30
N VAL A 5 9.32 -16.55 6.59
CA VAL A 5 9.70 -15.65 7.70
C VAL A 5 10.89 -16.26 8.43
N VAL A 6 12.00 -15.54 8.46
CA VAL A 6 13.25 -16.01 9.06
C VAL A 6 13.79 -14.98 10.06
N ASP A 7 13.91 -15.39 11.29
CA ASP A 7 14.41 -14.59 12.40
C ASP A 7 14.82 -15.56 13.53
N ASP A 8 15.87 -15.28 14.29
CA ASP A 8 16.30 -16.11 15.42
C ASP A 8 15.47 -15.87 16.69
N GLU A 9 14.65 -14.83 16.71
CA GLU A 9 13.70 -14.54 17.78
C GLU A 9 12.37 -15.30 17.61
N ASP A 10 12.23 -16.48 18.18
CA ASP A 10 11.03 -17.32 18.12
C ASP A 10 9.71 -16.58 18.40
N LEU A 11 9.71 -15.66 19.37
CA LEU A 11 8.51 -14.90 19.74
C LEU A 11 8.09 -13.92 18.63
N LEU A 12 9.05 -13.29 17.98
CA LEU A 12 8.81 -12.40 16.85
C LEU A 12 8.26 -13.18 15.65
N VAL A 13 8.89 -14.32 15.31
CA VAL A 13 8.42 -15.22 14.25
C VAL A 13 6.98 -15.66 14.49
N LYS A 14 6.63 -16.07 15.72
CA LYS A 14 5.27 -16.46 16.11
C LYS A 14 4.28 -15.31 15.94
N GLY A 15 4.68 -14.10 16.35
CA GLY A 15 3.86 -12.89 16.20
C GLY A 15 3.58 -12.53 14.74
N ILE A 16 4.62 -12.51 13.89
CA ILE A 16 4.49 -12.26 12.45
C ILE A 16 3.64 -13.34 11.79
N ARG A 17 3.94 -14.61 12.06
CA ARG A 17 3.20 -15.76 11.54
C ARG A 17 1.71 -15.67 11.86
N PHE A 18 1.34 -15.46 13.12
CA PHE A 18 -0.06 -15.33 13.53
C PHE A 18 -0.80 -14.25 12.76
N ASN A 19 -0.18 -13.07 12.62
CA ASN A 19 -0.81 -11.94 11.94
C ASN A 19 -0.96 -12.17 10.43
N LEU A 20 0.05 -12.75 9.77
CA LEU A 20 0.00 -13.00 8.32
C LEU A 20 -0.89 -14.21 7.98
N GLN A 21 -0.96 -15.24 8.84
CA GLN A 21 -1.91 -16.34 8.66
C GLN A 21 -3.37 -15.87 8.75
N ASN A 22 -3.67 -14.91 9.63
CA ASN A 22 -5.00 -14.29 9.71
C ASN A 22 -5.37 -13.51 8.44
N ASP A 23 -4.38 -13.05 7.66
CA ASP A 23 -4.58 -12.43 6.35
C ASP A 23 -4.67 -13.46 5.20
N GLY A 24 -4.62 -14.77 5.51
CA GLY A 24 -4.78 -15.86 4.53
C GLY A 24 -3.48 -16.31 3.86
N TYR A 25 -2.30 -15.91 4.35
CA TYR A 25 -1.02 -16.38 3.83
C TYR A 25 -0.60 -17.72 4.44
N GLU A 26 0.02 -18.58 3.64
CA GLU A 26 0.74 -19.77 4.10
C GLU A 26 2.14 -19.33 4.57
N ILE A 27 2.51 -19.67 5.82
CA ILE A 27 3.76 -19.19 6.41
C ILE A 27 4.72 -20.35 6.64
N ILE A 28 5.91 -20.22 6.05
CA ILE A 28 7.07 -21.06 6.29
C ILE A 28 8.01 -20.27 7.21
N THR A 29 8.64 -20.93 8.15
CA THR A 29 9.53 -20.28 9.12
C THR A 29 10.94 -20.86 9.10
N GLY A 30 11.95 -20.03 9.39
CA GLY A 30 13.35 -20.41 9.58
C GLY A 30 13.96 -19.61 10.72
N SER A 31 15.13 -20.04 11.21
CA SER A 31 15.80 -19.47 12.38
C SER A 31 17.18 -18.86 12.07
N ASN A 32 17.70 -19.03 10.86
CA ASN A 32 19.00 -18.49 10.42
C ASN A 32 19.07 -18.39 8.88
N GLY A 33 20.12 -17.74 8.38
CA GLY A 33 20.30 -17.53 6.95
C GLY A 33 20.53 -18.80 6.13
N VAL A 34 21.09 -19.87 6.74
CA VAL A 34 21.28 -21.16 6.06
C VAL A 34 19.93 -21.79 5.76
N GLU A 35 19.05 -21.80 6.76
CA GLU A 35 17.66 -22.26 6.58
C GLU A 35 16.88 -21.39 5.60
N ALA A 36 17.12 -20.05 5.61
CA ALA A 36 16.48 -19.15 4.67
C ALA A 36 16.76 -19.54 3.22
N VAL A 37 18.05 -19.76 2.88
CA VAL A 37 18.47 -20.17 1.53
C VAL A 37 17.87 -21.52 1.14
N ALA A 38 17.99 -22.53 2.01
CA ALA A 38 17.47 -23.88 1.75
C ALA A 38 15.94 -23.86 1.53
N LYS A 39 15.21 -23.21 2.45
CA LYS A 39 13.75 -23.13 2.37
C LYS A 39 13.23 -22.27 1.20
N ALA A 40 14.01 -21.26 0.78
CA ALA A 40 13.70 -20.49 -0.42
C ALA A 40 13.76 -21.36 -1.68
N GLN A 41 14.78 -22.23 -1.80
CA GLN A 41 14.91 -23.16 -2.92
C GLN A 41 13.82 -24.24 -2.91
N GLU A 42 13.58 -24.86 -1.76
CA GLU A 42 12.65 -25.99 -1.63
C GLU A 42 11.19 -25.59 -1.83
N ASN A 43 10.80 -24.41 -1.33
CA ASN A 43 9.38 -24.05 -1.22
C ASN A 43 8.93 -22.99 -2.23
N SER A 44 9.86 -22.33 -2.92
CA SER A 44 9.57 -21.23 -3.85
C SER A 44 8.56 -20.22 -3.28
N PRO A 45 8.90 -19.52 -2.19
CA PRO A 45 7.97 -18.57 -1.57
C PRO A 45 7.68 -17.37 -2.49
N ASP A 46 6.52 -16.76 -2.32
CA ASP A 46 6.11 -15.55 -3.05
C ASP A 46 6.74 -14.27 -2.46
N LEU A 47 7.18 -14.33 -1.19
CA LEU A 47 7.87 -13.24 -0.48
C LEU A 47 8.69 -13.81 0.68
N ILE A 48 9.81 -13.16 1.00
CA ILE A 48 10.66 -13.50 2.14
C ILE A 48 10.73 -12.30 3.09
N ILE A 49 10.55 -12.56 4.38
CA ILE A 49 10.84 -11.62 5.47
C ILE A 49 12.06 -12.20 6.19
N LEU A 50 13.15 -11.44 6.28
CA LEU A 50 14.45 -11.93 6.67
C LEU A 50 15.12 -10.99 7.66
N ASP A 51 15.42 -11.45 8.86
CA ASP A 51 16.20 -10.67 9.80
C ASP A 51 17.65 -10.51 9.32
N VAL A 52 18.23 -9.35 9.58
CA VAL A 52 19.62 -9.06 9.23
C VAL A 52 20.59 -9.74 10.21
N MET A 53 20.27 -9.71 11.50
CA MET A 53 21.20 -10.16 12.56
C MET A 53 20.84 -11.57 13.04
N MET A 54 21.38 -12.58 12.38
CA MET A 54 21.13 -14.00 12.74
C MET A 54 22.44 -14.77 12.92
N PRO A 55 22.42 -15.85 13.72
CA PRO A 55 23.57 -16.75 13.85
C PRO A 55 23.83 -17.55 12.56
N GLU A 56 25.00 -18.14 12.43
CA GLU A 56 25.49 -18.99 11.33
C GLU A 56 25.67 -18.25 10.00
N MET A 57 24.61 -17.63 9.51
CA MET A 57 24.61 -16.80 8.29
C MET A 57 23.65 -15.62 8.53
N ASP A 58 24.16 -14.41 8.40
CA ASP A 58 23.38 -13.18 8.50
C ASP A 58 22.41 -13.01 7.31
N GLY A 59 21.39 -12.16 7.48
CA GLY A 59 20.34 -11.97 6.48
C GLY A 59 20.84 -11.30 5.20
N MET A 60 21.88 -10.47 5.26
CA MET A 60 22.44 -9.82 4.07
C MET A 60 23.14 -10.87 3.17
N THR A 61 23.95 -11.72 3.77
CA THR A 61 24.61 -12.85 3.08
C THR A 61 23.57 -13.83 2.53
N ALA A 62 22.51 -14.13 3.30
CA ALA A 62 21.42 -14.99 2.84
C ALA A 62 20.66 -14.36 1.67
N CYS A 63 20.37 -13.06 1.74
CA CYS A 63 19.73 -12.30 0.65
C CYS A 63 20.56 -12.41 -0.64
N ALA A 64 21.86 -12.12 -0.59
CA ALA A 64 22.75 -12.22 -1.75
C ALA A 64 22.74 -13.62 -2.37
N ARG A 65 22.80 -14.69 -1.54
CA ARG A 65 22.72 -16.07 -2.03
C ARG A 65 21.39 -16.43 -2.65
N ILE A 66 20.28 -15.94 -2.08
CA ILE A 66 18.95 -16.14 -2.66
C ILE A 66 18.85 -15.47 -4.03
N ARG A 67 19.46 -14.30 -4.20
CA ARG A 67 19.49 -13.59 -5.49
C ARG A 67 20.25 -14.33 -6.60
N GLU A 68 21.13 -15.25 -6.29
CA GLU A 68 21.81 -16.09 -7.29
C GLU A 68 20.82 -16.99 -8.07
N PHE A 69 19.66 -17.32 -7.49
CA PHE A 69 18.67 -18.22 -8.10
C PHE A 69 17.23 -17.71 -8.10
N SER A 70 16.91 -16.59 -7.42
CA SER A 70 15.53 -16.13 -7.28
C SER A 70 15.41 -14.60 -7.22
N ASN A 71 14.40 -14.08 -7.92
CA ASN A 71 13.99 -12.67 -7.85
C ASN A 71 12.78 -12.45 -6.90
N VAL A 72 12.53 -13.40 -5.99
CA VAL A 72 11.46 -13.29 -4.99
C VAL A 72 11.62 -12.00 -4.17
N PRO A 73 10.56 -11.22 -3.93
CA PRO A 73 10.69 -10.03 -3.11
C PRO A 73 11.15 -10.35 -1.68
N ILE A 74 12.13 -9.58 -1.18
CA ILE A 74 12.72 -9.74 0.14
C ILE A 74 12.56 -8.45 0.94
N ILE A 75 11.98 -8.57 2.13
CA ILE A 75 11.95 -7.52 3.17
C ILE A 75 13.00 -7.87 4.20
N LEU A 76 13.97 -6.98 4.43
CA LEU A 76 14.91 -7.12 5.54
C LEU A 76 14.36 -6.48 6.81
N LEU A 77 14.46 -7.21 7.93
CA LEU A 77 14.24 -6.67 9.26
C LEU A 77 15.58 -6.25 9.87
N THR A 78 15.70 -5.02 10.35
CA THR A 78 16.98 -4.50 10.87
C THR A 78 16.78 -3.76 12.18
N ALA A 79 17.72 -3.92 13.12
CA ALA A 79 17.76 -3.15 14.36
C ALA A 79 18.41 -1.76 14.16
N LYS A 80 19.04 -1.48 13.01
CA LYS A 80 19.86 -0.29 12.79
C LYS A 80 19.11 0.78 12.00
N THR A 81 19.27 2.02 12.44
CA THR A 81 18.65 3.22 11.86
C THR A 81 19.58 4.00 10.92
N ASP A 82 20.84 3.60 10.79
CA ASP A 82 21.81 4.32 9.97
C ASP A 82 21.55 4.14 8.48
N ASP A 83 21.55 5.25 7.74
CA ASP A 83 21.27 5.27 6.29
C ASP A 83 22.27 4.44 5.48
N MET A 84 23.48 4.21 5.99
CA MET A 84 24.49 3.36 5.37
C MET A 84 24.09 1.89 5.35
N ASP A 85 23.47 1.37 6.42
CA ASP A 85 23.03 -0.03 6.48
C ASP A 85 21.81 -0.28 5.54
N LYS A 86 20.99 0.73 5.32
CA LYS A 86 19.89 0.68 4.35
C LYS A 86 20.40 0.65 2.91
N LEU A 87 21.41 1.47 2.59
CA LEU A 87 22.06 1.47 1.28
C LEU A 87 22.73 0.12 0.99
N MET A 88 23.45 -0.45 1.96
CA MET A 88 24.04 -1.79 1.83
C MET A 88 22.99 -2.88 1.62
N GLY A 89 21.82 -2.78 2.24
CA GLY A 89 20.70 -3.73 2.03
C GLY A 89 20.20 -3.74 0.58
N PHE A 90 20.09 -2.59 -0.05
CA PHE A 90 19.71 -2.48 -1.47
C PHE A 90 20.81 -2.97 -2.42
N GLU A 91 22.10 -2.74 -2.11
CA GLU A 91 23.21 -3.28 -2.89
C GLU A 91 23.25 -4.81 -2.86
N HIS A 92 22.77 -5.46 -1.80
CA HIS A 92 22.63 -6.91 -1.69
C HIS A 92 21.31 -7.45 -2.28
N GLY A 93 20.50 -6.59 -2.90
CA GLY A 93 19.33 -6.98 -3.67
C GLY A 93 18.03 -7.13 -2.88
N ALA A 94 17.91 -6.54 -1.70
CA ALA A 94 16.64 -6.45 -0.98
C ALA A 94 15.68 -5.47 -1.68
N ASP A 95 14.37 -5.74 -1.59
CA ASP A 95 13.33 -4.90 -2.19
C ASP A 95 12.77 -3.86 -1.22
N ASP A 96 12.84 -4.14 0.07
CA ASP A 96 12.39 -3.22 1.14
C ASP A 96 13.08 -3.60 2.47
N TYR A 97 12.97 -2.71 3.46
CA TYR A 97 13.47 -2.96 4.81
C TYR A 97 12.52 -2.36 5.85
N VAL A 98 12.52 -2.94 7.04
CA VAL A 98 11.72 -2.51 8.19
C VAL A 98 12.62 -2.49 9.43
N THR A 99 12.65 -1.35 10.13
CA THR A 99 13.45 -1.20 11.34
C THR A 99 12.74 -1.76 12.57
N LYS A 100 13.44 -2.57 13.36
CA LYS A 100 12.95 -3.04 14.67
C LYS A 100 13.16 -1.95 15.74
N PRO A 101 12.18 -1.67 16.63
CA PRO A 101 10.86 -2.27 16.68
C PRO A 101 9.91 -1.67 15.62
N PHE A 102 9.07 -2.49 15.00
CA PHE A 102 8.14 -2.08 13.96
C PHE A 102 6.67 -2.30 14.36
N ASN A 103 5.78 -1.59 13.70
CA ASN A 103 4.35 -1.84 13.80
C ASN A 103 3.97 -2.97 12.82
N ILE A 104 3.27 -3.98 13.33
CA ILE A 104 2.81 -5.11 12.51
C ILE A 104 1.93 -4.68 11.33
N LEU A 105 1.15 -3.61 11.47
CA LEU A 105 0.34 -3.05 10.39
C LEU A 105 1.20 -2.47 9.27
N GLU A 106 2.35 -1.87 9.61
CA GLU A 106 3.33 -1.38 8.64
C GLU A 106 3.93 -2.56 7.85
N LEU A 107 4.41 -3.59 8.54
CA LEU A 107 4.95 -4.79 7.89
C LEU A 107 3.92 -5.42 6.94
N LYS A 108 2.67 -5.59 7.38
CA LYS A 108 1.56 -6.10 6.55
C LYS A 108 1.31 -5.24 5.31
N ALA A 109 1.40 -3.91 5.42
CA ALA A 109 1.23 -3.01 4.28
C ALA A 109 2.34 -3.19 3.24
N ARG A 110 3.61 -3.33 3.69
CA ARG A 110 4.78 -3.57 2.83
C ARG A 110 4.72 -4.93 2.14
N VAL A 111 4.35 -5.98 2.87
CA VAL A 111 4.11 -7.34 2.32
C VAL A 111 3.11 -7.28 1.18
N ARG A 112 1.94 -6.66 1.39
CA ARG A 112 0.92 -6.50 0.33
C ARG A 112 1.44 -5.71 -0.87
N ALA A 113 2.20 -4.65 -0.64
CA ALA A 113 2.75 -3.82 -1.72
C ALA A 113 3.74 -4.60 -2.60
N LEU A 114 4.63 -5.40 -1.99
CA LEU A 114 5.61 -6.19 -2.71
C LEU A 114 4.99 -7.38 -3.44
N LEU A 115 4.09 -8.12 -2.80
CA LEU A 115 3.37 -9.22 -3.44
C LEU A 115 2.58 -8.75 -4.67
N ARG A 116 1.99 -7.55 -4.62
CA ARG A 116 1.33 -6.94 -5.77
C ARG A 116 2.28 -6.65 -6.92
N ARG A 117 3.52 -6.21 -6.65
CA ARG A 117 4.54 -5.93 -7.68
C ARG A 117 5.11 -7.22 -8.30
N ALA A 118 5.29 -8.27 -7.49
CA ALA A 118 5.84 -9.55 -7.93
C ALA A 118 4.82 -10.42 -8.66
N GLY A 119 3.54 -10.28 -8.36
CA GLY A 119 2.44 -10.99 -9.00
C GLY A 119 2.09 -10.37 -10.35
N THR A 120 2.88 -10.61 -11.38
CA THR A 120 2.38 -10.56 -12.76
C THR A 120 1.36 -11.68 -12.92
N GLN A 121 0.06 -11.33 -13.04
CA GLN A 121 -1.04 -12.20 -13.46
C GLN A 121 -1.54 -13.27 -12.47
N THR A 122 -2.19 -12.85 -11.43
CA THR A 122 -3.53 -13.33 -11.10
C THR A 122 -4.34 -12.10 -10.71
N GLU A 123 -5.44 -11.85 -11.42
CA GLU A 123 -6.38 -10.77 -11.15
C GLU A 123 -7.07 -10.99 -9.79
N GLU A 124 -6.37 -10.80 -8.69
CA GLU A 124 -7.05 -10.27 -7.53
C GLU A 124 -7.29 -8.80 -7.89
N LYS A 125 -8.52 -8.49 -8.27
CA LYS A 125 -8.98 -7.13 -8.52
C LYS A 125 -8.57 -6.30 -7.31
N VAL A 126 -7.45 -5.55 -7.44
CA VAL A 126 -7.21 -4.40 -6.57
C VAL A 126 -8.57 -3.71 -6.51
N PRO A 127 -9.15 -3.44 -5.34
CA PRO A 127 -10.43 -2.76 -5.30
C PRO A 127 -10.27 -1.38 -5.91
N THR A 128 -10.39 -1.34 -7.23
CA THR A 128 -10.37 -0.12 -8.02
C THR A 128 -11.80 0.31 -8.27
N LEU A 129 -12.03 1.58 -8.18
CA LEU A 129 -13.29 2.19 -8.55
C LEU A 129 -13.05 3.00 -9.83
N THR A 130 -13.53 2.48 -10.96
CA THR A 130 -13.34 3.13 -12.27
C THR A 130 -14.68 3.63 -12.82
N ILE A 131 -14.74 4.91 -13.17
CA ILE A 131 -15.85 5.51 -13.88
C ILE A 131 -15.28 6.41 -14.98
N GLY A 132 -15.55 6.09 -16.24
CA GLY A 132 -15.01 6.80 -17.40
C GLY A 132 -13.48 6.76 -17.41
N THR A 133 -12.86 7.92 -17.43
CA THR A 133 -11.39 8.07 -17.47
C THR A 133 -10.72 8.10 -16.08
N ILE A 134 -11.51 8.11 -15.01
CA ILE A 134 -11.03 8.23 -13.63
C ILE A 134 -11.02 6.85 -12.98
N THR A 135 -9.87 6.46 -12.43
CA THR A 135 -9.68 5.22 -11.68
C THR A 135 -9.08 5.54 -10.30
N LEU A 136 -9.67 5.00 -9.24
CA LEU A 136 -9.13 5.05 -7.90
C LEU A 136 -8.59 3.68 -7.51
N ASP A 137 -7.35 3.62 -7.04
CA ASP A 137 -6.79 2.50 -6.30
C ASP A 137 -7.10 2.72 -4.81
N LEU A 138 -8.05 1.96 -4.28
CA LEU A 138 -8.53 2.14 -2.92
C LEU A 138 -7.52 1.68 -1.86
N ASN A 139 -6.62 0.77 -2.21
CA ASN A 139 -5.59 0.28 -1.29
C ASN A 139 -4.40 1.24 -1.21
N ALA A 140 -3.89 1.68 -2.37
CA ALA A 140 -2.78 2.63 -2.42
C ALA A 140 -3.24 4.08 -2.21
N ARG A 141 -4.57 4.35 -2.23
CA ARG A 141 -5.18 5.68 -2.18
C ARG A 141 -4.65 6.60 -3.28
N ASN A 142 -4.44 6.04 -4.47
CA ASN A 142 -4.01 6.75 -5.66
C ASN A 142 -5.18 6.96 -6.62
N ALA A 143 -5.18 8.11 -7.29
CA ALA A 143 -6.12 8.41 -8.36
C ALA A 143 -5.39 8.49 -9.69
N TYR A 144 -6.06 8.07 -10.74
CA TYR A 144 -5.55 8.12 -12.11
C TYR A 144 -6.57 8.75 -13.03
N ARG A 145 -6.10 9.57 -13.98
CA ARG A 145 -6.87 10.06 -15.11
C ARG A 145 -6.25 9.54 -16.41
N ASN A 146 -6.99 8.80 -17.21
CA ASN A 146 -6.45 8.14 -18.41
C ASN A 146 -5.18 7.31 -18.14
N GLY A 147 -5.09 6.64 -16.97
CA GLY A 147 -3.92 5.86 -16.56
C GLY A 147 -2.74 6.68 -16.04
N VAL A 148 -2.81 8.01 -16.06
CA VAL A 148 -1.78 8.91 -15.50
C VAL A 148 -2.15 9.25 -14.05
N ILE A 149 -1.18 9.12 -13.15
CA ILE A 149 -1.39 9.41 -11.72
C ILE A 149 -1.75 10.89 -11.51
N ALA A 150 -2.79 11.12 -10.73
CA ALA A 150 -3.19 12.44 -10.24
C ALA A 150 -2.79 12.55 -8.77
N ASP A 151 -1.91 13.49 -8.43
CA ASP A 151 -1.43 13.69 -7.07
C ASP A 151 -2.51 14.35 -6.20
N LEU A 152 -3.29 13.52 -5.50
CA LEU A 152 -4.35 13.97 -4.59
C LEU A 152 -3.86 14.01 -3.15
N THR A 153 -4.27 15.03 -2.41
CA THR A 153 -4.15 15.01 -0.95
C THR A 153 -5.11 13.98 -0.34
N ALA A 154 -4.87 13.57 0.92
CA ALA A 154 -5.71 12.60 1.60
C ALA A 154 -7.21 13.00 1.60
N LYS A 155 -7.52 14.28 1.84
CA LYS A 155 -8.91 14.78 1.84
C LYS A 155 -9.51 14.87 0.44
N GLU A 156 -8.73 15.21 -0.57
CA GLU A 156 -9.18 15.15 -1.97
C GLU A 156 -9.52 13.72 -2.37
N PHE A 157 -8.70 12.75 -1.95
CA PHE A 157 -9.00 11.34 -2.19
C PHE A 157 -10.27 10.88 -1.49
N ASP A 158 -10.47 11.26 -0.20
CA ASP A 158 -11.69 10.92 0.55
C ASP A 158 -12.95 11.46 -0.15
N VAL A 159 -12.90 12.72 -0.61
CA VAL A 159 -14.03 13.34 -1.31
C VAL A 159 -14.36 12.62 -2.61
N ILE A 160 -13.36 12.36 -3.46
CA ILE A 160 -13.62 11.72 -4.75
C ILE A 160 -14.06 10.27 -4.59
N GLU A 161 -13.46 9.52 -3.66
CA GLU A 161 -13.87 8.16 -3.33
C GLU A 161 -15.34 8.12 -2.90
N PHE A 162 -15.73 8.98 -1.98
CA PHE A 162 -17.11 9.06 -1.49
C PHE A 162 -18.11 9.36 -2.61
N LEU A 163 -17.80 10.33 -3.46
CA LEU A 163 -18.67 10.71 -4.57
C LEU A 163 -18.73 9.60 -5.64
N MET A 164 -17.61 8.95 -5.96
CA MET A 164 -17.58 7.86 -6.95
C MET A 164 -18.25 6.57 -6.44
N ARG A 165 -18.26 6.32 -5.13
CA ARG A 165 -19.01 5.19 -4.54
C ARG A 165 -20.53 5.42 -4.60
N ASN A 166 -20.96 6.68 -4.77
CA ASN A 166 -22.36 7.07 -4.81
C ASN A 166 -22.68 7.89 -6.09
N PRO A 167 -22.48 7.33 -7.29
CA PRO A 167 -22.61 8.07 -8.52
C PRO A 167 -24.06 8.56 -8.72
N ASN A 168 -24.19 9.72 -9.35
CA ASN A 168 -25.45 10.40 -9.64
C ASN A 168 -26.25 10.83 -8.39
N ARG A 169 -25.71 10.67 -7.18
CA ARG A 169 -26.36 11.13 -5.97
C ARG A 169 -25.78 12.49 -5.55
N VAL A 170 -26.66 13.47 -5.39
CA VAL A 170 -26.27 14.84 -4.98
C VAL A 170 -26.12 14.89 -3.48
N TYR A 171 -25.00 15.46 -3.03
CA TYR A 171 -24.71 15.71 -1.62
C TYR A 171 -24.56 17.21 -1.38
N SER A 172 -25.18 17.71 -0.30
CA SER A 172 -25.00 19.10 0.11
C SER A 172 -23.56 19.33 0.62
N ARG A 173 -23.15 20.59 0.69
CA ARG A 173 -21.84 20.96 1.26
C ARG A 173 -21.71 20.53 2.70
N GLU A 174 -22.78 20.70 3.48
CA GLU A 174 -22.87 20.27 4.87
C GLU A 174 -22.68 18.75 4.99
N ALA A 175 -23.42 17.97 4.18
CA ALA A 175 -23.32 16.52 4.19
C ALA A 175 -21.91 16.01 3.83
N LEU A 176 -21.25 16.66 2.86
CA LEU A 176 -19.86 16.34 2.51
C LEU A 176 -18.89 16.72 3.64
N LEU A 177 -19.08 17.90 4.23
CA LEU A 177 -18.26 18.36 5.34
C LEU A 177 -18.36 17.40 6.54
N ASP A 178 -19.58 17.05 6.95
CA ASP A 178 -19.83 16.14 8.08
C ASP A 178 -19.27 14.73 7.83
N THR A 179 -19.39 14.23 6.59
CA THR A 179 -18.95 12.87 6.25
C THR A 179 -17.44 12.76 6.14
N ILE A 180 -16.78 13.74 5.53
CA ILE A 180 -15.34 13.65 5.18
C ILE A 180 -14.44 14.27 6.24
N TRP A 181 -14.89 15.33 6.92
CA TRP A 181 -14.07 16.01 7.92
C TRP A 181 -14.43 15.63 9.36
N ALA A 182 -15.53 14.89 9.60
CA ALA A 182 -15.97 14.37 10.89
C ALA A 182 -15.42 15.17 12.10
N TYR A 183 -16.20 15.72 12.94
CA TYR A 183 -15.95 16.35 14.26
C TYR A 183 -14.61 17.09 14.55
N GLU A 184 -13.58 16.98 13.69
CA GLU A 184 -12.24 17.49 14.02
C GLU A 184 -12.06 19.00 13.88
N TYR A 185 -12.92 19.66 13.10
CA TYR A 185 -12.93 21.14 13.03
C TYR A 185 -14.29 21.64 12.55
N ARG A 186 -14.78 22.73 13.15
CA ARG A 186 -15.77 23.62 12.50
C ARG A 186 -15.12 24.31 11.29
N SER A 187 -14.77 23.53 10.29
CA SER A 187 -14.26 24.04 9.03
C SER A 187 -15.35 24.85 8.35
N ASP A 188 -14.98 26.00 7.77
CA ASP A 188 -15.90 26.77 6.94
C ASP A 188 -16.42 25.85 5.81
N ILE A 189 -17.70 25.84 5.57
CA ILE A 189 -18.38 25.08 4.52
C ILE A 189 -17.74 25.30 3.14
N ARG A 190 -17.10 26.46 2.93
CA ARG A 190 -16.33 26.80 1.74
C ARG A 190 -15.11 25.90 1.52
N THR A 191 -14.65 25.18 2.56
CA THR A 191 -13.58 24.18 2.44
C THR A 191 -13.94 23.11 1.42
N VAL A 192 -15.22 22.70 1.34
CA VAL A 192 -15.69 21.73 0.34
C VAL A 192 -15.48 22.27 -1.07
N ASP A 193 -15.86 23.53 -1.32
CA ASP A 193 -15.76 24.15 -2.64
C ASP A 193 -14.29 24.23 -3.12
N VAL A 194 -13.37 24.50 -2.21
CA VAL A 194 -11.92 24.52 -2.48
C VAL A 194 -11.43 23.14 -2.92
N HIS A 195 -11.83 22.07 -2.22
CA HIS A 195 -11.41 20.70 -2.56
C HIS A 195 -12.05 20.23 -3.88
N ILE A 196 -13.32 20.54 -4.12
CA ILE A 196 -13.98 20.26 -5.40
C ILE A 196 -13.28 20.97 -6.56
N ARG A 197 -12.90 22.24 -6.38
CA ARG A 197 -12.14 22.98 -7.40
C ARG A 197 -10.79 22.29 -7.71
N ARG A 198 -10.01 21.94 -6.66
CA ARG A 198 -8.71 21.26 -6.82
C ARG A 198 -8.85 19.88 -7.46
N LEU A 199 -9.90 19.13 -7.10
CA LEU A 199 -10.21 17.85 -7.72
C LEU A 199 -10.49 18.01 -9.22
N ARG A 200 -11.24 19.02 -9.62
CA ARG A 200 -11.47 19.32 -11.04
C ARG A 200 -10.17 19.66 -11.77
N GLU A 201 -9.32 20.48 -11.17
CA GLU A 201 -8.02 20.85 -11.74
C GLU A 201 -7.13 19.62 -12.00
N LYS A 202 -7.27 18.55 -11.19
CA LYS A 202 -6.45 17.32 -11.28
C LYS A 202 -7.09 16.21 -12.10
N LEU A 203 -8.42 16.09 -12.08
CA LEU A 203 -9.14 14.92 -12.62
C LEU A 203 -9.99 15.22 -13.87
N GLU A 204 -10.38 16.47 -14.09
CA GLU A 204 -11.17 16.85 -15.28
C GLU A 204 -10.25 17.30 -16.43
N GLU A 205 -10.69 17.11 -17.66
CA GLU A 205 -9.98 17.65 -18.82
C GLU A 205 -10.11 19.16 -18.89
N ASN A 206 -11.31 19.66 -18.65
CA ASN A 206 -11.58 21.09 -18.50
C ASN A 206 -12.23 21.36 -17.14
N PRO A 207 -11.51 21.92 -16.17
CA PRO A 207 -12.05 22.23 -14.84
C PRO A 207 -13.24 23.19 -14.85
N ALA A 208 -13.35 24.05 -15.86
CA ALA A 208 -14.44 25.03 -16.01
C ALA A 208 -15.71 24.41 -16.60
N ASP A 209 -15.57 23.29 -17.36
CA ASP A 209 -16.67 22.50 -17.91
C ASP A 209 -16.50 21.02 -17.52
N PRO A 210 -16.72 20.68 -16.24
CA PRO A 210 -16.45 19.36 -15.72
C PRO A 210 -17.41 18.31 -16.28
N GLN A 211 -16.89 17.12 -16.58
CA GLN A 211 -17.67 15.99 -17.08
C GLN A 211 -18.12 15.04 -15.97
N TYR A 212 -17.35 14.92 -14.91
CA TYR A 212 -17.56 13.94 -13.83
C TYR A 212 -17.99 14.62 -12.51
N ILE A 213 -17.24 15.62 -12.04
CA ILE A 213 -17.48 16.26 -10.74
C ILE A 213 -18.44 17.44 -10.95
N MET A 214 -19.72 17.15 -10.85
CA MET A 214 -20.80 18.07 -11.22
C MET A 214 -21.28 18.94 -10.07
N THR A 215 -21.74 20.14 -10.41
CA THR A 215 -22.44 21.03 -9.46
C THR A 215 -23.95 20.94 -9.72
N LYS A 216 -24.73 20.68 -8.67
CA LYS A 216 -26.16 20.93 -8.67
C LYS A 216 -26.39 22.27 -7.99
N TRP A 217 -26.66 23.29 -8.80
CA TRP A 217 -26.81 24.68 -8.32
C TRP A 217 -27.84 24.78 -7.20
N GLY A 218 -27.49 25.48 -6.14
CA GLY A 218 -28.34 25.66 -4.95
C GLY A 218 -28.43 24.44 -4.04
N VAL A 219 -27.80 23.27 -4.41
CA VAL A 219 -27.87 22.02 -3.62
C VAL A 219 -26.47 21.56 -3.19
N GLY A 220 -25.57 21.26 -4.12
CA GLY A 220 -24.28 20.72 -3.78
C GLY A 220 -23.55 20.06 -4.96
N TYR A 221 -22.90 18.92 -4.72
CA TYR A 221 -22.04 18.24 -5.69
C TYR A 221 -22.41 16.77 -5.84
N TYR A 222 -22.06 16.19 -7.00
CA TYR A 222 -22.22 14.77 -7.28
C TYR A 222 -21.20 14.31 -8.33
N PHE A 223 -20.94 13.02 -8.38
CA PHE A 223 -20.16 12.39 -9.45
C PHE A 223 -21.14 11.85 -10.50
N ARG A 224 -20.95 12.23 -11.75
CA ARG A 224 -21.74 11.74 -12.89
C ARG A 224 -21.11 10.47 -13.45
N LYS A 225 -21.92 9.42 -13.56
CA LYS A 225 -21.55 8.16 -14.22
C LYS A 225 -21.99 8.16 -15.67
#